data_e60ea2bc93098b777c36e142431f581f
#
_entry.id   e60ea2bc93098b777c36e142431f581f
#
_cell.length_a   1.000
_cell.length_b   1.000
_cell.length_c   1.000
_cell.angle_alpha   90.00
_cell.angle_beta   90.00
_cell.angle_gamma   90.00
#
_symmetry.space_group_name_H-M   'P 1'
#
loop_
_entity.id
_entity.type
_entity.pdbx_description
1 polymer ?
#
loop_
_entity_poly.entity_id
_entity_poly.type
_entity_poly.pdbx_seq_one_letter_code
_entity_poly.pdbx_strand_id
1 'polypeptide(L)'
;MLEPEYLEKFSDQLLALVDALSTAIIADMSKRLVKTGEITETSRRQAEILQGAGLLYKDVLKRVSQVSGYMNTEVERVFEEAGVRNLKNEAVIYKAAGEKEIKLHQSETMQKILAANVRKTKEEINNLTLTTAVKTQSAYITACNKAMMKVQTGAFSYDKAIADAIKEAAVQGTEVLYPSGHVDKLDVAVRRAVLTGVNQSAAEMNLQYVKESGCDHVETTAHSGARPTHAVWQGKVFCVSGKDSRYPPFYESTGYGTGAGLCGWNCRHNFHAFFPGISAPAYSQEMLDDYSARKYEYNGKKYTEYELSQMQRSQERKIRATKRKLTGYDAGIKNTDSNTLKAELTNRFESESAELKKQEKSLKKFCRQTGRRYESARTQVHAVLDSEGNIVGFNKSVAQKAVWASKRHTSKMQMVK
;
A
#
# COMPACT_ATOMS: atom_id res chain seq x y z
N MET A 1 -11.04 -10.84 18.60
CA MET A 1 -9.78 -10.33 17.95
C MET A 1 -9.82 -10.52 16.44
N LEU A 2 -9.03 -9.74 15.70
CA LEU A 2 -8.86 -9.91 14.25
C LEU A 2 -7.67 -10.83 13.96
N GLU A 3 -7.88 -11.77 13.05
CA GLU A 3 -6.80 -12.68 12.64
C GLU A 3 -5.83 -11.98 11.70
N PRO A 4 -4.51 -12.31 11.75
CA PRO A 4 -3.49 -11.71 10.88
C PRO A 4 -3.76 -11.88 9.39
N GLU A 5 -4.38 -13.01 8.98
CA GLU A 5 -4.76 -13.31 7.59
C GLU A 5 -5.88 -12.40 7.09
N TYR A 6 -6.85 -12.07 7.95
CA TYR A 6 -7.91 -11.10 7.64
C TYR A 6 -7.29 -9.71 7.42
N LEU A 7 -6.42 -9.27 8.34
CA LEU A 7 -5.72 -7.98 8.24
C LEU A 7 -4.81 -7.86 7.00
N GLU A 8 -4.49 -8.94 6.34
CA GLU A 8 -3.70 -8.92 5.11
C GLU A 8 -4.54 -8.59 3.85
N LYS A 9 -5.82 -8.95 3.83
CA LYS A 9 -6.66 -8.94 2.61
C LYS A 9 -7.76 -7.89 2.58
N PHE A 10 -8.22 -7.40 3.72
CA PHE A 10 -9.43 -6.56 3.82
C PHE A 10 -9.35 -5.22 3.06
N SER A 11 -8.15 -4.76 2.70
CA SER A 11 -7.94 -3.46 2.07
C SER A 11 -7.83 -3.48 0.54
N ASP A 12 -8.08 -4.61 -0.13
CA ASP A 12 -7.82 -4.77 -1.57
C ASP A 12 -8.69 -3.84 -2.44
N GLN A 13 -9.97 -3.63 -2.09
CA GLN A 13 -10.86 -2.70 -2.78
C GLN A 13 -10.33 -1.25 -2.68
N LEU A 14 -9.94 -0.83 -1.49
CA LEU A 14 -9.42 0.51 -1.26
C LEU A 14 -8.13 0.75 -2.05
N LEU A 15 -7.24 -0.25 -2.09
CA LEU A 15 -5.98 -0.14 -2.85
C LEU A 15 -6.21 -0.02 -4.34
N ALA A 16 -7.24 -0.67 -4.87
CA ALA A 16 -7.59 -0.53 -6.28
C ALA A 16 -8.13 0.87 -6.62
N LEU A 17 -8.90 1.50 -5.73
CA LEU A 17 -9.30 2.91 -5.86
C LEU A 17 -8.08 3.83 -5.94
N VAL A 18 -7.10 3.62 -5.06
CA VAL A 18 -5.82 4.37 -5.05
C VAL A 18 -5.00 4.13 -6.32
N ASP A 19 -4.94 2.89 -6.80
CA ASP A 19 -4.23 2.56 -8.04
C ASP A 19 -4.90 3.16 -9.27
N ALA A 20 -6.24 3.22 -9.33
CA ALA A 20 -6.97 3.92 -10.38
C ALA A 20 -6.65 5.42 -10.39
N LEU A 21 -6.66 6.07 -9.23
CA LEU A 21 -6.27 7.46 -9.06
C LEU A 21 -4.81 7.69 -9.52
N SER A 22 -3.88 6.89 -9.04
CA SER A 22 -2.46 6.98 -9.39
C SER A 22 -2.21 6.83 -10.88
N THR A 23 -2.89 5.88 -11.52
CA THR A 23 -2.80 5.64 -12.96
C THR A 23 -3.30 6.84 -13.78
N ALA A 24 -4.44 7.42 -13.36
CA ALA A 24 -5.00 8.60 -14.03
C ALA A 24 -4.09 9.82 -13.90
N ILE A 25 -3.46 10.02 -12.74
CA ILE A 25 -2.48 11.09 -12.51
C ILE A 25 -1.27 10.92 -13.45
N ILE A 26 -0.67 9.73 -13.50
CA ILE A 26 0.49 9.45 -14.35
C ILE A 26 0.16 9.68 -15.84
N ALA A 27 -0.99 9.22 -16.28
CA ALA A 27 -1.42 9.42 -17.68
C ALA A 27 -1.60 10.91 -18.00
N ASP A 28 -2.18 11.71 -17.11
CA ASP A 28 -2.39 13.15 -17.32
C ASP A 28 -1.06 13.91 -17.31
N MET A 29 -0.14 13.61 -16.38
CA MET A 29 1.21 14.16 -16.40
C MET A 29 1.93 13.89 -17.73
N SER A 30 1.88 12.63 -18.20
CA SER A 30 2.54 12.23 -19.46
C SER A 30 1.93 12.92 -20.67
N LYS A 31 0.60 13.05 -20.72
CA LYS A 31 -0.10 13.81 -21.78
C LYS A 31 0.34 15.28 -21.83
N ARG A 32 0.54 15.91 -20.69
CA ARG A 32 1.01 17.30 -20.61
C ARG A 32 2.48 17.42 -20.99
N LEU A 33 3.33 16.49 -20.56
CA LEU A 33 4.76 16.48 -20.89
C LEU A 33 5.01 16.40 -22.41
N VAL A 34 4.27 15.57 -23.16
CA VAL A 34 4.44 15.47 -24.62
C VAL A 34 3.89 16.68 -25.39
N LYS A 35 3.01 17.48 -24.77
CA LYS A 35 2.44 18.69 -25.37
C LYS A 35 3.25 19.96 -25.10
N THR A 36 4.30 19.85 -24.30
CA THR A 36 5.13 21.00 -23.94
C THR A 36 6.00 21.53 -25.09
N GLY A 37 5.71 21.38 -26.35
CA GLY A 37 6.30 22.02 -27.53
C GLY A 37 7.80 22.29 -27.53
N GLU A 38 8.36 22.82 -28.61
CA GLU A 38 9.77 23.21 -28.74
C GLU A 38 10.17 24.27 -27.69
N ILE A 39 11.37 24.10 -27.12
CA ILE A 39 11.89 24.97 -26.08
C ILE A 39 12.40 26.25 -26.76
N THR A 40 11.58 27.31 -26.78
CA THR A 40 11.97 28.64 -27.20
C THR A 40 12.40 29.48 -25.97
N GLU A 41 12.06 30.59 -25.66
CA GLU A 41 12.57 31.45 -24.58
C GLU A 41 12.32 30.93 -23.15
N THR A 42 13.32 31.05 -22.25
CA THR A 42 13.29 30.47 -20.89
C THR A 42 12.16 31.02 -20.03
N SER A 43 11.87 32.34 -20.10
CA SER A 43 10.83 32.98 -19.27
C SER A 43 9.41 32.59 -19.69
N ARG A 44 9.13 32.58 -21.00
CA ARG A 44 7.86 32.12 -21.54
C ARG A 44 7.60 30.67 -21.21
N ARG A 45 8.63 29.86 -21.37
CA ARG A 45 8.57 28.44 -21.06
C ARG A 45 8.28 28.17 -19.57
N GLN A 46 8.92 28.93 -18.67
CA GLN A 46 8.65 28.82 -17.24
C GLN A 46 7.19 29.16 -16.90
N ALA A 47 6.63 30.19 -17.54
CA ALA A 47 5.21 30.53 -17.39
C ALA A 47 4.28 29.40 -17.88
N GLU A 48 4.57 28.79 -19.03
CA GLU A 48 3.81 27.64 -19.55
C GLU A 48 3.88 26.42 -18.62
N ILE A 49 5.06 26.13 -18.03
CA ILE A 49 5.23 25.03 -17.06
C ILE A 49 4.39 25.31 -15.81
N LEU A 50 4.42 26.53 -15.27
CA LEU A 50 3.65 26.90 -14.08
C LEU A 50 2.14 26.86 -14.34
N GLN A 51 1.70 27.35 -15.51
CA GLN A 51 0.30 27.25 -15.92
C GLN A 51 -0.15 25.80 -16.07
N GLY A 52 0.64 24.97 -16.74
CA GLY A 52 0.38 23.53 -16.91
C GLY A 52 0.33 22.81 -15.56
N ALA A 53 1.22 23.17 -14.62
CA ALA A 53 1.23 22.63 -13.27
C ALA A 53 -0.01 23.03 -12.46
N GLY A 54 -0.49 24.27 -12.60
CA GLY A 54 -1.71 24.76 -11.97
C GLY A 54 -2.95 24.05 -12.49
N LEU A 55 -3.06 23.81 -13.79
CA LEU A 55 -4.14 23.04 -14.40
C LEU A 55 -4.08 21.57 -13.94
N LEU A 56 -2.90 20.97 -13.93
CA LEU A 56 -2.71 19.60 -13.44
C LEU A 56 -3.17 19.46 -11.99
N TYR A 57 -2.78 20.40 -11.13
CA TYR A 57 -3.20 20.41 -9.73
C TYR A 57 -4.73 20.42 -9.57
N LYS A 58 -5.42 21.29 -10.30
CA LYS A 58 -6.89 21.34 -10.31
C LYS A 58 -7.53 20.03 -10.77
N ASP A 59 -7.00 19.41 -11.82
CA ASP A 59 -7.52 18.15 -12.34
C ASP A 59 -7.27 16.99 -11.34
N VAL A 60 -6.11 16.98 -10.68
CA VAL A 60 -5.81 16.00 -9.63
C VAL A 60 -6.76 16.18 -8.43
N LEU A 61 -6.99 17.41 -7.96
CA LEU A 61 -7.96 17.67 -6.89
C LEU A 61 -9.37 17.20 -7.25
N LYS A 62 -9.83 17.47 -8.49
CA LYS A 62 -11.13 16.97 -8.96
C LYS A 62 -11.22 15.45 -8.92
N ARG A 63 -10.17 14.73 -9.35
CA ARG A 63 -10.09 13.26 -9.27
C ARG A 63 -10.04 12.75 -7.84
N VAL A 64 -9.26 13.40 -6.98
CA VAL A 64 -9.21 13.08 -5.56
C VAL A 64 -10.61 13.20 -4.94
N SER A 65 -11.31 14.30 -5.20
CA SER A 65 -12.68 14.51 -4.69
C SER A 65 -13.66 13.42 -5.16
N GLN A 66 -13.57 13.00 -6.44
CA GLN A 66 -14.41 11.94 -6.98
C GLN A 66 -14.14 10.58 -6.31
N VAL A 67 -12.86 10.25 -6.09
CA VAL A 67 -12.47 8.96 -5.50
C VAL A 67 -12.64 8.96 -3.98
N SER A 68 -12.51 10.10 -3.31
CA SER A 68 -12.64 10.20 -1.84
C SER A 68 -14.01 9.74 -1.33
N GLY A 69 -15.10 9.99 -2.07
CA GLY A 69 -16.41 9.49 -1.72
C GLY A 69 -16.43 7.96 -1.62
N TYR A 70 -15.96 7.28 -2.65
CA TYR A 70 -15.86 5.82 -2.67
C TYR A 70 -14.92 5.27 -1.60
N MET A 71 -13.76 5.93 -1.39
CA MET A 71 -12.81 5.55 -0.36
C MET A 71 -13.42 5.67 1.04
N ASN A 72 -14.16 6.72 1.30
CA ASN A 72 -14.84 6.94 2.58
C ASN A 72 -15.91 5.88 2.86
N THR A 73 -16.72 5.51 1.86
CA THR A 73 -17.70 4.43 1.97
C THR A 73 -17.04 3.09 2.23
N GLU A 74 -15.96 2.81 1.54
CA GLU A 74 -15.22 1.55 1.73
C GLU A 74 -14.53 1.48 3.09
N VAL A 75 -14.02 2.59 3.62
CA VAL A 75 -13.48 2.66 4.98
C VAL A 75 -14.58 2.33 6.00
N GLU A 76 -15.77 2.92 5.89
CA GLU A 76 -16.88 2.60 6.79
C GLU A 76 -17.23 1.12 6.76
N ARG A 77 -17.40 0.56 5.56
CA ARG A 77 -17.72 -0.86 5.38
C ARG A 77 -16.69 -1.78 6.02
N VAL A 78 -15.42 -1.51 5.76
CA VAL A 78 -14.31 -2.33 6.27
C VAL A 78 -14.21 -2.25 7.80
N PHE A 79 -14.40 -1.08 8.38
CA PHE A 79 -14.36 -0.91 9.84
C PHE A 79 -15.55 -1.59 10.52
N GLU A 80 -16.75 -1.48 9.95
CA GLU A 80 -17.94 -2.14 10.48
C GLU A 80 -17.79 -3.67 10.45
N GLU A 81 -17.40 -4.23 9.30
CA GLU A 81 -17.12 -5.65 9.14
C GLU A 81 -16.06 -6.15 10.14
N ALA A 82 -14.96 -5.41 10.27
CA ALA A 82 -13.88 -5.73 11.20
C ALA A 82 -14.36 -5.65 12.66
N GLY A 83 -15.15 -4.64 13.03
CA GLY A 83 -15.70 -4.48 14.37
C GLY A 83 -16.64 -5.62 14.76
N VAL A 84 -17.57 -6.00 13.88
CA VAL A 84 -18.47 -7.14 14.07
C VAL A 84 -17.67 -8.44 14.23
N ARG A 85 -16.71 -8.69 13.32
CA ARG A 85 -15.86 -9.88 13.35
C ARG A 85 -15.02 -9.95 14.63
N ASN A 86 -14.43 -8.83 15.04
CA ASN A 86 -13.62 -8.74 16.25
C ASN A 86 -14.42 -9.14 17.49
N LEU A 87 -15.58 -8.52 17.70
CA LEU A 87 -16.43 -8.79 18.87
C LEU A 87 -17.01 -10.21 18.86
N LYS A 88 -17.35 -10.75 17.68
CA LYS A 88 -17.78 -12.14 17.52
C LYS A 88 -16.70 -13.12 17.97
N ASN A 89 -15.44 -12.88 17.59
CA ASN A 89 -14.33 -13.73 17.99
C ASN A 89 -14.03 -13.61 19.49
N GLU A 90 -14.12 -12.40 20.07
CA GLU A 90 -13.99 -12.16 21.51
C GLU A 90 -15.08 -12.89 22.30
N ALA A 91 -16.33 -12.86 21.83
CA ALA A 91 -17.46 -13.46 22.51
C ALA A 91 -17.27 -14.94 22.91
N VAL A 92 -16.47 -15.70 22.15
CA VAL A 92 -16.14 -17.09 22.45
C VAL A 92 -15.38 -17.19 23.77
N ILE A 93 -14.41 -16.30 23.98
CA ILE A 93 -13.56 -16.29 25.18
C ILE A 93 -14.37 -15.83 26.40
N TYR A 94 -15.14 -14.76 26.26
CA TYR A 94 -15.96 -14.21 27.33
C TYR A 94 -17.06 -15.17 27.79
N LYS A 95 -17.74 -15.85 26.84
CA LYS A 95 -18.73 -16.90 27.17
C LYS A 95 -18.10 -18.07 27.94
N ALA A 96 -16.89 -18.47 27.57
CA ALA A 96 -16.17 -19.53 28.32
C ALA A 96 -15.82 -19.10 29.76
N ALA A 97 -15.64 -17.80 29.98
CA ALA A 97 -15.42 -17.22 31.31
C ALA A 97 -16.74 -16.92 32.08
N GLY A 98 -17.91 -17.20 31.50
CA GLY A 98 -19.21 -16.91 32.12
C GLY A 98 -19.67 -15.47 31.94
N GLU A 99 -19.00 -14.69 31.12
CA GLU A 99 -19.28 -13.29 30.85
C GLU A 99 -20.30 -13.09 29.71
N LYS A 100 -20.95 -11.93 29.71
CA LYS A 100 -21.92 -11.58 28.65
C LYS A 100 -21.24 -11.22 27.35
N GLU A 101 -21.86 -11.64 26.23
CA GLU A 101 -21.46 -11.23 24.90
C GLU A 101 -21.82 -9.75 24.68
N ILE A 102 -20.86 -8.97 24.13
CA ILE A 102 -21.09 -7.62 23.62
C ILE A 102 -21.20 -7.65 22.10
N LYS A 103 -22.30 -7.12 21.56
CA LYS A 103 -22.50 -6.97 20.12
C LYS A 103 -22.34 -5.51 19.71
N LEU A 104 -21.70 -5.24 18.58
CA LEU A 104 -21.41 -3.89 18.10
C LEU A 104 -22.66 -2.99 18.10
N HIS A 105 -23.74 -3.45 17.46
CA HIS A 105 -24.98 -2.67 17.32
C HIS A 105 -25.83 -2.53 18.61
N GLN A 106 -25.43 -3.24 19.66
CA GLN A 106 -26.12 -3.19 20.97
C GLN A 106 -25.33 -2.41 22.04
N SER A 107 -24.10 -1.99 21.73
CA SER A 107 -23.24 -1.22 22.63
C SER A 107 -22.94 0.15 22.06
N GLU A 108 -23.48 1.19 22.69
CA GLU A 108 -23.22 2.60 22.33
C GLU A 108 -21.73 2.92 22.45
N THR A 109 -21.04 2.37 23.45
CA THR A 109 -19.59 2.57 23.65
C THR A 109 -18.79 1.99 22.49
N MET A 110 -19.09 0.76 22.05
CA MET A 110 -18.40 0.13 20.92
C MET A 110 -18.65 0.89 19.61
N GLN A 111 -19.88 1.38 19.40
CA GLN A 111 -20.20 2.21 18.23
C GLN A 111 -19.46 3.56 18.26
N LYS A 112 -19.31 4.20 19.42
CA LYS A 112 -18.51 5.43 19.57
C LYS A 112 -17.03 5.21 19.25
N ILE A 113 -16.43 4.09 19.73
CA ILE A 113 -15.05 3.71 19.42
C ILE A 113 -14.90 3.53 17.90
N LEU A 114 -15.81 2.78 17.27
CA LEU A 114 -15.79 2.56 15.83
C LEU A 114 -15.86 3.89 15.06
N ALA A 115 -16.85 4.73 15.37
CA ALA A 115 -17.06 6.00 14.68
C ALA A 115 -15.85 6.95 14.81
N ALA A 116 -15.22 7.00 15.98
CA ALA A 116 -14.03 7.82 16.21
C ALA A 116 -12.85 7.37 15.34
N ASN A 117 -12.61 6.06 15.26
CA ASN A 117 -11.51 5.50 14.46
C ASN A 117 -11.78 5.59 12.95
N VAL A 118 -13.04 5.41 12.51
CA VAL A 118 -13.48 5.68 11.13
C VAL A 118 -13.15 7.11 10.74
N ARG A 119 -13.60 8.09 11.54
CA ARG A 119 -13.35 9.51 11.29
C ARG A 119 -11.86 9.82 11.18
N LYS A 120 -11.06 9.38 12.16
CA LYS A 120 -9.60 9.57 12.18
C LYS A 120 -8.94 9.01 10.91
N THR A 121 -9.32 7.81 10.50
CA THR A 121 -8.74 7.16 9.31
C THR A 121 -9.14 7.85 8.01
N LYS A 122 -10.39 8.32 7.90
CA LYS A 122 -10.83 9.13 6.75
C LYS A 122 -10.08 10.45 6.65
N GLU A 123 -9.87 11.15 7.75
CA GLU A 123 -9.10 12.40 7.81
C GLU A 123 -7.65 12.13 7.37
N GLU A 124 -7.02 11.05 7.84
CA GLU A 124 -5.68 10.67 7.43
C GLU A 124 -5.60 10.39 5.91
N ILE A 125 -6.54 9.61 5.35
CA ILE A 125 -6.59 9.31 3.91
C ILE A 125 -6.80 10.59 3.09
N ASN A 126 -7.65 11.49 3.52
CA ASN A 126 -7.88 12.77 2.85
C ASN A 126 -6.58 13.61 2.84
N ASN A 127 -5.86 13.68 3.95
CA ASN A 127 -4.58 14.38 4.01
C ASN A 127 -3.54 13.74 3.08
N LEU A 128 -3.44 12.41 3.04
CA LEU A 128 -2.53 11.69 2.15
C LEU A 128 -2.82 11.99 0.67
N THR A 129 -4.09 12.00 0.27
CA THR A 129 -4.50 12.28 -1.11
C THR A 129 -4.26 13.74 -1.51
N LEU A 130 -4.54 14.70 -0.61
CA LEU A 130 -4.24 16.12 -0.82
C LEU A 130 -2.73 16.37 -0.93
N THR A 131 -1.93 15.77 -0.05
CA THR A 131 -0.48 15.86 -0.09
C THR A 131 0.07 15.28 -1.40
N THR A 132 -0.53 14.19 -1.91
CA THR A 132 -0.19 13.65 -3.22
C THR A 132 -0.47 14.63 -4.34
N ALA A 133 -1.58 15.39 -4.30
CA ALA A 133 -1.87 16.40 -5.33
C ALA A 133 -0.79 17.50 -5.39
N VAL A 134 -0.36 18.00 -4.24
CA VAL A 134 0.75 18.98 -4.13
C VAL A 134 2.06 18.37 -4.65
N LYS A 135 2.36 17.13 -4.25
CA LYS A 135 3.58 16.43 -4.70
C LYS A 135 3.56 16.15 -6.20
N THR A 136 2.38 15.82 -6.79
CA THR A 136 2.21 15.64 -8.23
C THR A 136 2.55 16.94 -8.99
N GLN A 137 2.06 18.09 -8.53
CA GLN A 137 2.39 19.38 -9.11
C GLN A 137 3.89 19.65 -9.08
N SER A 138 4.53 19.48 -7.93
CA SER A 138 5.97 19.66 -7.75
C SER A 138 6.78 18.67 -8.63
N ALA A 139 6.38 17.42 -8.72
CA ALA A 139 7.03 16.41 -9.56
C ALA A 139 6.93 16.77 -11.05
N TYR A 140 5.80 17.30 -11.49
CA TYR A 140 5.63 17.77 -12.87
C TYR A 140 6.57 18.94 -13.19
N ILE A 141 6.61 19.96 -12.34
CA ILE A 141 7.53 21.12 -12.52
C ILE A 141 8.98 20.64 -12.57
N THR A 142 9.37 19.76 -11.63
CA THR A 142 10.72 19.20 -11.58
C THR A 142 11.07 18.41 -12.85
N ALA A 143 10.16 17.58 -13.35
CA ALA A 143 10.36 16.82 -14.57
C ALA A 143 10.52 17.72 -15.79
N CYS A 144 9.69 18.77 -15.92
CA CYS A 144 9.81 19.77 -16.99
C CYS A 144 11.16 20.51 -16.92
N ASN A 145 11.55 21.01 -15.74
CA ASN A 145 12.80 21.74 -15.56
C ASN A 145 14.03 20.90 -15.88
N LYS A 146 14.05 19.65 -15.43
CA LYS A 146 15.13 18.70 -15.75
C LYS A 146 15.19 18.39 -17.24
N ALA A 147 14.04 18.20 -17.91
CA ALA A 147 14.01 18.01 -19.37
C ALA A 147 14.58 19.23 -20.09
N MET A 148 14.17 20.43 -19.68
CA MET A 148 14.70 21.68 -20.24
C MET A 148 16.22 21.78 -20.06
N MET A 149 16.74 21.54 -18.86
CA MET A 149 18.20 21.56 -18.59
C MET A 149 18.96 20.57 -19.48
N LYS A 150 18.45 19.33 -19.63
CA LYS A 150 19.06 18.29 -20.47
C LYS A 150 19.16 18.73 -21.94
N VAL A 151 18.15 19.39 -22.44
CA VAL A 151 18.14 19.91 -23.83
C VAL A 151 19.07 21.12 -23.98
N GLN A 152 19.02 22.10 -23.06
CA GLN A 152 19.83 23.31 -23.10
C GLN A 152 21.33 23.03 -22.99
N THR A 153 21.71 22.01 -22.25
CA THR A 153 23.13 21.57 -22.14
C THR A 153 23.63 20.83 -23.37
N GLY A 154 22.75 20.53 -24.36
CA GLY A 154 23.09 19.75 -25.56
C GLY A 154 23.39 18.27 -25.26
N ALA A 155 23.27 17.83 -24.02
CA ALA A 155 23.61 16.44 -23.63
C ALA A 155 22.58 15.41 -24.12
N PHE A 156 21.32 15.87 -24.35
CA PHE A 156 20.21 15.00 -24.75
C PHE A 156 19.36 15.67 -25.83
N SER A 157 18.85 14.84 -26.77
CA SER A 157 17.80 15.30 -27.66
C SER A 157 16.51 15.58 -26.90
N TYR A 158 15.66 16.43 -27.44
CA TYR A 158 14.35 16.73 -26.87
C TYR A 158 13.54 15.46 -26.56
N ASP A 159 13.46 14.54 -27.51
CA ASP A 159 12.69 13.29 -27.36
C ASP A 159 13.18 12.43 -26.19
N LYS A 160 14.49 12.29 -26.02
CA LYS A 160 15.08 11.57 -24.88
C LYS A 160 14.79 12.28 -23.55
N ALA A 161 14.89 13.61 -23.53
CA ALA A 161 14.62 14.40 -22.34
C ALA A 161 13.14 14.28 -21.88
N ILE A 162 12.18 14.33 -22.82
CA ILE A 162 10.75 14.13 -22.53
C ILE A 162 10.45 12.69 -22.12
N ALA A 163 11.05 11.68 -22.76
CA ALA A 163 10.88 10.28 -22.35
C ALA A 163 11.41 10.03 -20.92
N ASP A 164 12.52 10.66 -20.54
CA ASP A 164 13.04 10.63 -19.17
C ASP A 164 12.11 11.34 -18.19
N ALA A 165 11.55 12.50 -18.56
CA ALA A 165 10.57 13.23 -17.75
C ALA A 165 9.31 12.38 -17.47
N ILE A 166 8.79 11.68 -18.48
CA ILE A 166 7.67 10.74 -18.31
C ILE A 166 8.03 9.61 -17.34
N LYS A 167 9.24 9.05 -17.45
CA LYS A 167 9.73 8.04 -16.51
C LYS A 167 9.76 8.54 -15.07
N GLU A 168 10.30 9.73 -14.84
CA GLU A 168 10.35 10.36 -13.52
C GLU A 168 8.95 10.66 -12.98
N ALA A 169 8.07 11.21 -13.80
CA ALA A 169 6.67 11.47 -13.46
C ALA A 169 5.92 10.18 -13.04
N ALA A 170 6.13 9.08 -13.74
CA ALA A 170 5.54 7.79 -13.40
C ALA A 170 6.06 7.23 -12.06
N VAL A 171 7.27 7.59 -11.66
CA VAL A 171 7.87 7.17 -10.38
C VAL A 171 7.46 8.10 -9.25
N GLN A 172 7.51 9.42 -9.44
CA GLN A 172 7.37 10.42 -8.37
C GLN A 172 5.97 11.05 -8.29
N GLY A 173 5.21 11.01 -9.37
CA GLY A 173 3.94 11.74 -9.50
C GLY A 173 2.81 11.29 -8.57
N THR A 174 2.97 10.17 -7.87
CA THR A 174 1.98 9.61 -6.93
C THR A 174 2.60 9.34 -5.57
N GLU A 175 3.51 10.19 -5.13
CA GLU A 175 4.16 10.13 -3.84
C GLU A 175 3.45 10.99 -2.80
N VAL A 176 3.52 10.55 -1.55
CA VAL A 176 3.14 11.28 -0.35
C VAL A 176 4.43 11.75 0.31
N LEU A 177 4.56 13.03 0.57
CA LEU A 177 5.66 13.61 1.34
C LEU A 177 5.16 13.89 2.76
N TYR A 178 5.78 13.26 3.75
CA TYR A 178 5.48 13.51 5.16
C TYR A 178 6.27 14.70 5.71
N PRO A 179 5.79 15.38 6.77
CA PRO A 179 6.52 16.47 7.40
C PRO A 179 7.94 16.08 7.87
N SER A 180 8.15 14.79 8.18
CA SER A 180 9.48 14.25 8.53
C SER A 180 10.46 14.14 7.36
N GLY A 181 10.04 14.48 6.13
CA GLY A 181 10.82 14.26 4.91
C GLY A 181 10.72 12.83 4.35
N HIS A 182 10.07 11.91 5.06
CA HIS A 182 9.82 10.56 4.55
C HIS A 182 8.88 10.60 3.34
N VAL A 183 9.13 9.70 2.37
CA VAL A 183 8.34 9.60 1.14
C VAL A 183 7.82 8.18 0.97
N ASP A 184 6.51 8.05 0.77
CA ASP A 184 5.87 6.79 0.41
C ASP A 184 5.11 6.92 -0.92
N LYS A 185 4.80 5.79 -1.54
CA LYS A 185 3.78 5.74 -2.59
C LYS A 185 2.40 5.85 -1.96
N LEU A 186 1.46 6.49 -2.64
CA LEU A 186 0.10 6.69 -2.12
C LEU A 186 -0.58 5.36 -1.73
N ASP A 187 -0.41 4.30 -2.51
CA ASP A 187 -0.93 2.97 -2.21
C ASP A 187 -0.33 2.36 -0.93
N VAL A 188 0.95 2.61 -0.65
CA VAL A 188 1.61 2.16 0.58
C VAL A 188 1.11 2.96 1.77
N ALA A 189 0.99 4.28 1.64
CA ALA A 189 0.56 5.18 2.69
C ALA A 189 -0.90 4.90 3.10
N VAL A 190 -1.83 4.81 2.14
CA VAL A 190 -3.25 4.52 2.38
C VAL A 190 -3.44 3.12 2.99
N ARG A 191 -2.73 2.11 2.45
CA ARG A 191 -2.79 0.77 3.05
C ARG A 191 -2.36 0.77 4.52
N ARG A 192 -1.29 1.51 4.85
CA ARG A 192 -0.82 1.62 6.23
C ARG A 192 -1.85 2.32 7.12
N ALA A 193 -2.44 3.42 6.67
CA ALA A 193 -3.44 4.16 7.42
C ALA A 193 -4.66 3.28 7.77
N VAL A 194 -5.22 2.59 6.79
CA VAL A 194 -6.40 1.73 7.00
C VAL A 194 -6.08 0.50 7.85
N LEU A 195 -4.96 -0.19 7.57
CA LEU A 195 -4.56 -1.34 8.37
C LEU A 195 -4.35 -0.97 9.83
N THR A 196 -3.66 0.14 10.07
CA THR A 196 -3.39 0.62 11.43
C THR A 196 -4.68 1.05 12.11
N GLY A 197 -5.54 1.81 11.41
CA GLY A 197 -6.82 2.29 11.96
C GLY A 197 -7.77 1.15 12.34
N VAL A 198 -7.96 0.17 11.46
CA VAL A 198 -8.80 -1.01 11.74
C VAL A 198 -8.27 -1.81 12.92
N ASN A 199 -6.94 -2.04 12.95
CA ASN A 199 -6.34 -2.81 14.03
C ASN A 199 -6.41 -2.07 15.38
N GLN A 200 -6.21 -0.75 15.38
CA GLN A 200 -6.38 0.09 16.57
C GLN A 200 -7.83 0.11 17.05
N SER A 201 -8.80 0.23 16.14
CA SER A 201 -10.23 0.17 16.49
C SER A 201 -10.60 -1.13 17.17
N ALA A 202 -10.15 -2.27 16.65
CA ALA A 202 -10.35 -3.58 17.27
C ALA A 202 -9.68 -3.67 18.64
N ALA A 203 -8.45 -3.17 18.79
CA ALA A 203 -7.73 -3.15 20.05
C ALA A 203 -8.39 -2.28 21.12
N GLU A 204 -8.91 -1.10 20.76
CA GLU A 204 -9.66 -0.23 21.67
C GLU A 204 -10.96 -0.89 22.13
N MET A 205 -11.68 -1.57 21.23
CA MET A 205 -12.85 -2.38 21.59
C MET A 205 -12.49 -3.51 22.57
N ASN A 206 -11.37 -4.20 22.33
CA ASN A 206 -10.90 -5.28 23.22
C ASN A 206 -10.54 -4.75 24.60
N LEU A 207 -9.81 -3.61 24.69
CA LEU A 207 -9.52 -2.99 26.00
C LEU A 207 -10.79 -2.54 26.74
N GLN A 208 -11.77 -2.02 26.02
CA GLN A 208 -13.03 -1.64 26.61
C GLN A 208 -13.80 -2.86 27.14
N TYR A 209 -13.78 -3.96 26.39
CA TYR A 209 -14.41 -5.22 26.81
C TYR A 209 -13.70 -5.81 28.05
N VAL A 210 -12.37 -5.84 28.04
CA VAL A 210 -11.56 -6.23 29.21
C VAL A 210 -11.95 -5.43 30.45
N LYS A 211 -12.08 -4.11 30.30
CA LYS A 211 -12.48 -3.21 31.40
C LYS A 211 -13.91 -3.48 31.90
N GLU A 212 -14.88 -3.68 31.01
CA GLU A 212 -16.30 -3.92 31.36
C GLU A 212 -16.50 -5.26 32.06
N SER A 213 -15.70 -6.29 31.73
CA SER A 213 -15.75 -7.60 32.36
C SER A 213 -14.92 -7.72 33.66
N GLY A 214 -14.22 -6.65 34.04
CA GLY A 214 -13.30 -6.69 35.20
C GLY A 214 -12.08 -7.57 34.99
N CYS A 215 -11.81 -8.02 33.77
CA CYS A 215 -10.59 -8.74 33.41
C CYS A 215 -9.40 -7.77 33.40
N ASP A 216 -8.22 -8.21 33.85
CA ASP A 216 -7.00 -7.38 33.86
C ASP A 216 -5.85 -8.00 33.04
N HIS A 217 -6.13 -9.09 32.35
CA HIS A 217 -5.09 -9.79 31.59
C HIS A 217 -5.50 -9.95 30.13
N VAL A 218 -4.50 -9.85 29.25
CA VAL A 218 -4.66 -10.05 27.80
C VAL A 218 -3.54 -10.94 27.26
N GLU A 219 -3.86 -11.76 26.27
CA GLU A 219 -2.91 -12.51 25.48
C GLU A 219 -2.75 -11.87 24.11
N THR A 220 -1.52 -11.60 23.68
CA THR A 220 -1.23 -11.07 22.36
C THR A 220 -1.29 -12.17 21.32
N THR A 221 -1.81 -11.86 20.12
CA THR A 221 -1.78 -12.81 19.01
C THR A 221 -0.37 -13.05 18.49
N ALA A 222 -0.13 -14.24 17.95
CA ALA A 222 1.12 -14.56 17.28
C ALA A 222 0.88 -15.03 15.85
N HIS A 223 1.86 -14.79 14.99
CA HIS A 223 1.86 -15.32 13.64
C HIS A 223 3.28 -15.48 13.09
N SER A 224 3.44 -16.41 12.18
CA SER A 224 4.65 -16.54 11.37
C SER A 224 4.86 -15.26 10.56
N GLY A 225 6.09 -14.79 10.45
CA GLY A 225 6.40 -13.56 9.73
C GLY A 225 6.19 -12.26 10.51
N ALA A 226 6.10 -12.33 11.84
CA ALA A 226 6.24 -11.18 12.71
C ALA A 226 7.59 -10.50 12.51
N ARG A 227 7.63 -9.15 12.56
CA ARG A 227 8.92 -8.45 12.54
C ARG A 227 9.72 -8.77 13.82
N PRO A 228 11.07 -8.79 13.78
CA PRO A 228 11.88 -9.20 14.94
C PRO A 228 11.55 -8.46 16.25
N THR A 229 11.24 -7.15 16.18
CA THR A 229 10.85 -6.34 17.34
C THR A 229 9.49 -6.73 17.93
N HIS A 230 8.63 -7.42 17.19
CA HIS A 230 7.34 -7.90 17.65
C HIS A 230 7.37 -9.38 18.09
N ALA A 231 8.33 -10.15 17.59
CA ALA A 231 8.50 -11.56 17.97
C ALA A 231 8.78 -11.74 19.47
N VAL A 232 9.36 -10.74 20.13
CA VAL A 232 9.72 -10.80 21.55
C VAL A 232 8.52 -10.84 22.51
N TRP A 233 7.38 -10.31 22.10
CA TRP A 233 6.19 -10.21 22.93
C TRP A 233 4.94 -10.90 22.33
N GLN A 234 4.98 -11.40 21.10
CA GLN A 234 3.84 -12.10 20.50
C GLN A 234 3.50 -13.40 21.26
N GLY A 235 2.22 -13.76 21.33
CA GLY A 235 1.74 -15.00 21.95
C GLY A 235 1.99 -15.08 23.45
N LYS A 236 2.13 -13.95 24.14
CA LYS A 236 2.36 -13.89 25.58
C LYS A 236 1.21 -13.22 26.30
N VAL A 237 1.05 -13.55 27.57
CA VAL A 237 0.05 -12.96 28.48
C VAL A 237 0.66 -11.78 29.21
N PHE A 238 -0.12 -10.71 29.33
CA PHE A 238 0.27 -9.45 29.98
C PHE A 238 -0.81 -8.97 30.95
N CYS A 239 -0.38 -8.26 32.01
CA CYS A 239 -1.28 -7.56 32.92
C CYS A 239 -1.51 -6.12 32.44
N VAL A 240 -2.78 -5.72 32.19
CA VAL A 240 -3.13 -4.40 31.66
C VAL A 240 -2.87 -3.29 32.70
N SER A 241 -3.22 -3.50 33.96
CA SER A 241 -2.97 -2.53 35.04
C SER A 241 -1.51 -2.54 35.54
N GLY A 242 -0.73 -3.58 35.21
CA GLY A 242 0.62 -3.80 35.73
C GLY A 242 0.69 -4.18 37.21
N LYS A 243 -0.45 -4.48 37.86
CA LYS A 243 -0.49 -4.79 39.31
C LYS A 243 -0.24 -6.24 39.66
N ASP A 244 -0.44 -7.17 38.74
CA ASP A 244 -0.17 -8.59 38.91
C ASP A 244 1.26 -8.91 38.45
N SER A 245 2.17 -9.04 39.43
CA SER A 245 3.59 -9.30 39.18
C SER A 245 3.90 -10.66 38.54
N ARG A 246 2.92 -11.56 38.43
CA ARG A 246 3.08 -12.85 37.73
C ARG A 246 3.12 -12.68 36.22
N TYR A 247 2.62 -11.55 35.71
CA TYR A 247 2.55 -11.23 34.28
C TYR A 247 3.25 -9.90 33.97
N PRO A 248 4.00 -9.80 32.89
CA PRO A 248 4.62 -8.54 32.49
C PRO A 248 3.59 -7.42 32.26
N PRO A 249 3.94 -6.14 32.50
CA PRO A 249 3.05 -5.02 32.25
C PRO A 249 2.79 -4.85 30.75
N PHE A 250 1.52 -4.69 30.35
CA PHE A 250 1.08 -4.68 28.96
C PHE A 250 1.70 -3.54 28.13
N TYR A 251 1.52 -2.30 28.58
CA TYR A 251 1.93 -1.12 27.82
C TYR A 251 3.44 -1.04 27.61
N GLU A 252 4.20 -1.27 28.66
CA GLU A 252 5.67 -1.18 28.64
C GLU A 252 6.28 -2.30 27.78
N SER A 253 5.78 -3.52 27.96
CA SER A 253 6.34 -4.70 27.27
C SER A 253 6.04 -4.74 25.79
N THR A 254 4.85 -4.26 25.36
CA THR A 254 4.39 -4.34 23.98
C THR A 254 4.53 -3.04 23.21
N GLY A 255 4.77 -1.91 23.90
CA GLY A 255 4.76 -0.58 23.32
C GLY A 255 3.39 -0.16 22.77
N TYR A 256 2.29 -0.76 23.26
CA TYR A 256 0.94 -0.37 22.85
C TYR A 256 0.71 1.14 23.03
N GLY A 257 0.08 1.77 22.06
CA GLY A 257 -0.08 3.23 22.02
C GLY A 257 1.03 3.96 21.27
N THR A 258 2.10 3.27 20.85
CA THR A 258 3.18 3.83 20.03
C THR A 258 3.09 3.35 18.58
N GLY A 259 3.65 4.13 17.65
CA GLY A 259 3.65 3.74 16.24
C GLY A 259 4.48 2.48 15.92
N ALA A 260 5.47 2.15 16.74
CA ALA A 260 6.35 1.00 16.55
C ALA A 260 5.88 -0.26 17.32
N GLY A 261 4.99 -0.11 18.30
CA GLY A 261 4.51 -1.16 19.17
C GLY A 261 3.34 -1.98 18.63
N LEU A 262 2.69 -2.69 19.56
CA LEU A 262 1.48 -3.49 19.31
C LEU A 262 0.36 -2.61 18.74
N CYS A 263 -0.33 -3.09 17.69
CA CYS A 263 -1.35 -2.36 16.95
C CYS A 263 -0.87 -1.03 16.31
N GLY A 264 0.44 -0.77 16.28
CA GLY A 264 1.04 0.37 15.60
C GLY A 264 1.16 0.18 14.08
N TRP A 265 2.07 0.92 13.44
CA TRP A 265 2.19 0.97 11.97
C TRP A 265 2.44 -0.40 11.33
N ASN A 266 1.53 -0.80 10.43
CA ASN A 266 1.59 -2.09 9.73
C ASN A 266 1.66 -3.30 10.66
N CYS A 267 1.28 -3.18 11.94
CA CYS A 267 1.18 -4.29 12.85
C CYS A 267 -0.02 -5.17 12.48
N ARG A 268 0.15 -6.48 12.49
CA ARG A 268 -0.92 -7.47 12.28
C ARG A 268 -1.25 -8.25 13.56
N HIS A 269 -0.56 -7.93 14.65
CA HIS A 269 -0.89 -8.45 15.96
C HIS A 269 -2.05 -7.64 16.56
N ASN A 270 -2.87 -8.35 17.34
CA ASN A 270 -3.87 -7.80 18.22
C ASN A 270 -3.76 -8.54 19.56
N PHE A 271 -4.73 -8.45 20.40
CA PHE A 271 -4.79 -9.18 21.67
C PHE A 271 -6.25 -9.48 22.01
N HIS A 272 -6.46 -10.42 22.92
CA HIS A 272 -7.75 -10.81 23.44
C HIS A 272 -7.69 -10.96 24.96
N ALA A 273 -8.85 -11.00 25.63
CA ALA A 273 -8.94 -11.23 27.07
C ALA A 273 -8.31 -12.57 27.45
N PHE A 274 -7.65 -12.60 28.58
CA PHE A 274 -7.12 -13.82 29.20
C PHE A 274 -7.59 -13.88 30.66
N PHE A 275 -8.32 -14.91 31.04
CA PHE A 275 -8.83 -15.11 32.37
C PHE A 275 -7.97 -16.12 33.11
N PRO A 276 -7.07 -15.71 34.05
CA PRO A 276 -6.24 -16.62 34.80
C PRO A 276 -7.05 -17.70 35.54
N GLY A 277 -6.65 -18.94 35.39
CA GLY A 277 -7.37 -20.10 35.96
C GLY A 277 -8.54 -20.63 35.10
N ILE A 278 -8.95 -19.91 34.06
CA ILE A 278 -9.99 -20.34 33.09
C ILE A 278 -9.39 -20.49 31.70
N SER A 279 -8.67 -19.45 31.24
CA SER A 279 -8.02 -19.46 29.92
C SER A 279 -6.71 -20.26 29.95
N ALA A 280 -6.44 -21.04 28.92
CA ALA A 280 -5.12 -21.59 28.64
C ALA A 280 -4.42 -20.72 27.57
N PRO A 281 -3.09 -20.52 27.64
CA PRO A 281 -2.35 -19.82 26.59
C PRO A 281 -2.57 -20.46 25.22
N ALA A 282 -2.88 -19.66 24.22
CA ALA A 282 -3.18 -20.12 22.86
C ALA A 282 -1.90 -20.55 22.09
N TYR A 283 -0.72 -20.12 22.55
CA TYR A 283 0.55 -20.33 21.87
C TYR A 283 1.56 -21.01 22.80
N SER A 284 2.03 -22.20 22.41
CA SER A 284 3.15 -22.86 23.10
C SER A 284 4.48 -22.20 22.72
N GLN A 285 5.50 -22.37 23.57
CA GLN A 285 6.85 -21.87 23.27
C GLN A 285 7.39 -22.51 21.98
N GLU A 286 7.10 -23.79 21.74
CA GLU A 286 7.49 -24.48 20.51
C GLU A 286 6.87 -23.83 19.26
N MET A 287 5.60 -23.42 19.30
CA MET A 287 4.96 -22.67 18.20
C MET A 287 5.63 -21.32 17.95
N LEU A 288 5.97 -20.58 19.02
CA LEU A 288 6.62 -19.27 18.89
C LEU A 288 8.04 -19.39 18.33
N ASP A 289 8.76 -20.42 18.74
CA ASP A 289 10.10 -20.74 18.21
C ASP A 289 10.02 -21.14 16.73
N ASP A 290 9.01 -21.95 16.35
CA ASP A 290 8.77 -22.32 14.96
C ASP A 290 8.41 -21.10 14.08
N TYR A 291 7.60 -20.16 14.59
CA TYR A 291 7.27 -18.91 13.87
C TYR A 291 8.49 -18.03 13.63
N SER A 292 9.48 -18.07 14.50
CA SER A 292 10.70 -17.27 14.41
C SER A 292 11.84 -17.99 13.70
N ALA A 293 11.69 -19.28 13.40
CA ALA A 293 12.75 -20.13 12.86
C ALA A 293 13.14 -19.73 11.43
N ARG A 294 14.44 -19.82 11.15
CA ARG A 294 15.02 -19.70 9.81
C ARG A 294 14.93 -21.04 9.08
N LYS A 295 13.74 -21.46 8.70
CA LYS A 295 13.45 -22.80 8.15
C LYS A 295 13.20 -22.82 6.64
N TYR A 296 12.99 -21.68 6.03
CA TYR A 296 12.66 -21.60 4.61
C TYR A 296 13.93 -21.43 3.77
N GLU A 297 14.17 -22.34 2.84
CA GLU A 297 15.36 -22.31 1.99
C GLU A 297 15.08 -21.56 0.67
N TYR A 298 15.99 -20.66 0.30
CA TYR A 298 15.99 -19.98 -1.00
C TYR A 298 17.42 -19.64 -1.41
N ASN A 299 17.80 -20.06 -2.63
CA ASN A 299 19.15 -19.86 -3.19
C ASN A 299 20.28 -20.30 -2.21
N GLY A 300 20.13 -21.45 -1.57
CA GLY A 300 21.14 -22.04 -0.67
C GLY A 300 21.28 -21.35 0.69
N LYS A 301 20.33 -20.46 1.06
CA LYS A 301 20.28 -19.79 2.36
C LYS A 301 18.93 -20.02 3.05
N LYS A 302 18.96 -20.07 4.37
CA LYS A 302 17.74 -20.18 5.20
C LYS A 302 17.24 -18.81 5.64
N TYR A 303 15.93 -18.60 5.57
CA TYR A 303 15.24 -17.36 5.87
C TYR A 303 14.07 -17.60 6.84
N THR A 304 13.68 -16.55 7.56
CA THR A 304 12.42 -16.50 8.27
C THR A 304 11.27 -16.20 7.30
N GLU A 305 10.04 -16.47 7.72
CA GLU A 305 8.84 -16.07 6.96
C GLU A 305 8.78 -14.55 6.74
N TYR A 306 9.18 -13.77 7.74
CA TYR A 306 9.26 -12.31 7.63
C TYR A 306 10.19 -11.87 6.49
N GLU A 307 11.42 -12.39 6.46
CA GLU A 307 12.41 -12.05 5.42
C GLU A 307 11.90 -12.40 4.01
N LEU A 308 11.32 -13.59 3.84
CA LEU A 308 10.73 -13.99 2.55
C LEU A 308 9.55 -13.10 2.16
N SER A 309 8.70 -12.71 3.11
CA SER A 309 7.59 -11.79 2.86
C SER A 309 8.08 -10.42 2.38
N GLN A 310 9.17 -9.90 2.96
CA GLN A 310 9.77 -8.63 2.51
C GLN A 310 10.39 -8.74 1.11
N MET A 311 11.03 -9.88 0.79
CA MET A 311 11.57 -10.15 -0.55
C MET A 311 10.45 -10.22 -1.59
N GLN A 312 9.35 -10.90 -1.31
CA GLN A 312 8.19 -10.95 -2.20
C GLN A 312 7.60 -9.55 -2.44
N ARG A 313 7.33 -8.81 -1.37
CA ARG A 313 6.80 -7.42 -1.45
C ARG A 313 7.72 -6.49 -2.23
N SER A 314 9.04 -6.67 -2.11
CA SER A 314 10.01 -5.91 -2.90
C SER A 314 9.85 -6.18 -4.40
N GLN A 315 9.70 -7.45 -4.81
CA GLN A 315 9.47 -7.81 -6.20
C GLN A 315 8.12 -7.31 -6.72
N GLU A 316 7.04 -7.43 -5.94
CA GLU A 316 5.71 -6.91 -6.27
C GLU A 316 5.74 -5.39 -6.49
N ARG A 317 6.44 -4.63 -5.64
CA ARG A 317 6.62 -3.18 -5.80
C ARG A 317 7.38 -2.83 -7.10
N LYS A 318 8.43 -3.59 -7.45
CA LYS A 318 9.17 -3.39 -8.71
C LYS A 318 8.27 -3.59 -9.91
N ILE A 319 7.46 -4.65 -9.93
CA ILE A 319 6.50 -4.92 -11.00
C ILE A 319 5.50 -3.77 -11.14
N ARG A 320 4.91 -3.29 -10.05
CA ARG A 320 3.98 -2.14 -10.10
C ARG A 320 4.66 -0.87 -10.61
N ALA A 321 5.89 -0.59 -10.17
CA ALA A 321 6.64 0.57 -10.66
C ALA A 321 6.89 0.49 -12.17
N THR A 322 7.26 -0.69 -12.70
CA THR A 322 7.42 -0.90 -14.15
C THR A 322 6.10 -0.73 -14.90
N LYS A 323 4.98 -1.24 -14.37
CA LYS A 323 3.65 -1.05 -14.97
C LYS A 323 3.23 0.43 -14.98
N ARG A 324 3.56 1.21 -13.94
CA ARG A 324 3.31 2.68 -13.92
C ARG A 324 4.11 3.41 -15.00
N LYS A 325 5.37 3.04 -15.23
CA LYS A 325 6.17 3.60 -16.34
C LYS A 325 5.54 3.28 -17.70
N LEU A 326 5.11 2.02 -17.90
CA LEU A 326 4.42 1.62 -19.12
C LEU A 326 3.14 2.43 -19.36
N THR A 327 2.39 2.75 -18.30
CA THR A 327 1.23 3.65 -18.35
C THR A 327 1.62 5.04 -18.88
N GLY A 328 2.68 5.60 -18.33
CA GLY A 328 3.20 6.89 -18.74
C GLY A 328 3.61 6.92 -20.22
N TYR A 329 4.37 5.91 -20.64
CA TYR A 329 4.78 5.81 -22.06
C TYR A 329 3.60 5.58 -23.00
N ASP A 330 2.63 4.70 -22.67
CA ASP A 330 1.43 4.48 -23.49
C ASP A 330 0.60 5.76 -23.62
N ALA A 331 0.47 6.53 -22.55
CA ALA A 331 -0.21 7.82 -22.56
C ALA A 331 0.55 8.85 -23.43
N GLY A 332 1.89 8.89 -23.33
CA GLY A 332 2.72 9.74 -24.18
C GLY A 332 2.60 9.39 -25.67
N ILE A 333 2.71 8.11 -26.02
CA ILE A 333 2.58 7.60 -27.40
C ILE A 333 1.23 8.01 -28.03
N LYS A 334 0.14 7.97 -27.26
CA LYS A 334 -1.21 8.30 -27.71
C LYS A 334 -1.46 9.80 -27.89
N ASN A 335 -0.67 10.66 -27.24
CA ASN A 335 -0.93 12.09 -27.16
C ASN A 335 0.16 12.96 -27.81
N THR A 336 1.20 12.38 -28.40
CA THR A 336 2.22 13.11 -29.17
C THR A 336 1.94 13.07 -30.66
N ASP A 337 2.11 14.19 -31.32
CA ASP A 337 2.05 14.31 -32.78
C ASP A 337 3.43 14.16 -33.43
N SER A 338 4.53 14.19 -32.62
CA SER A 338 5.89 14.00 -33.10
C SER A 338 6.18 12.54 -33.38
N ASN A 339 6.55 12.19 -34.60
CA ASN A 339 6.93 10.83 -34.98
C ASN A 339 8.22 10.37 -34.31
N THR A 340 9.20 11.26 -34.11
CA THR A 340 10.47 10.98 -33.47
C THR A 340 10.27 10.70 -31.98
N LEU A 341 9.50 11.52 -31.27
CA LEU A 341 9.15 11.29 -29.87
C LEU A 341 8.32 10.01 -29.71
N LYS A 342 7.38 9.75 -30.62
CA LYS A 342 6.58 8.52 -30.63
C LYS A 342 7.46 7.28 -30.78
N ALA A 343 8.48 7.34 -31.64
CA ALA A 343 9.46 6.27 -31.82
C ALA A 343 10.28 6.05 -30.54
N GLU A 344 10.81 7.11 -29.92
CA GLU A 344 11.56 7.04 -28.66
C GLU A 344 10.71 6.42 -27.53
N LEU A 345 9.48 6.91 -27.35
CA LEU A 345 8.56 6.37 -26.33
C LEU A 345 8.21 4.90 -26.59
N THR A 346 8.06 4.51 -27.86
CA THR A 346 7.80 3.13 -28.25
C THR A 346 9.00 2.24 -27.90
N ASN A 347 10.22 2.68 -28.15
CA ASN A 347 11.42 1.96 -27.80
C ASN A 347 11.54 1.78 -26.25
N ARG A 348 11.23 2.84 -25.49
CA ARG A 348 11.19 2.77 -24.01
C ARG A 348 10.11 1.81 -23.53
N PHE A 349 8.91 1.85 -24.11
CA PHE A 349 7.83 0.94 -23.80
C PHE A 349 8.21 -0.52 -24.07
N GLU A 350 8.85 -0.82 -25.21
CA GLU A 350 9.32 -2.16 -25.55
C GLU A 350 10.37 -2.67 -24.55
N SER A 351 11.35 -1.84 -24.19
CA SER A 351 12.40 -2.17 -23.23
C SER A 351 11.83 -2.44 -21.83
N GLU A 352 10.96 -1.57 -21.29
CA GLU A 352 10.33 -1.77 -19.99
C GLU A 352 9.35 -2.98 -20.02
N SER A 353 8.76 -3.29 -21.17
CA SER A 353 7.92 -4.48 -21.34
C SER A 353 8.72 -5.78 -21.24
N ALA A 354 9.94 -5.81 -21.77
CA ALA A 354 10.86 -6.93 -21.60
C ALA A 354 11.30 -7.09 -20.14
N GLU A 355 11.57 -5.98 -19.46
CA GLU A 355 11.90 -5.97 -18.03
C GLU A 355 10.73 -6.46 -17.18
N LEU A 356 9.49 -6.01 -17.47
CA LEU A 356 8.29 -6.50 -16.79
C LEU A 356 8.17 -8.03 -16.86
N LYS A 357 8.37 -8.60 -18.06
CA LYS A 357 8.33 -10.06 -18.25
C LYS A 357 9.37 -10.80 -17.40
N LYS A 358 10.59 -10.24 -17.28
CA LYS A 358 11.64 -10.81 -16.42
C LYS A 358 11.25 -10.75 -14.95
N GLN A 359 10.72 -9.62 -14.49
CA GLN A 359 10.29 -9.40 -13.11
C GLN A 359 9.14 -10.34 -12.73
N GLU A 360 8.11 -10.49 -13.59
CA GLU A 360 6.99 -11.41 -13.36
C GLU A 360 7.45 -12.88 -13.33
N LYS A 361 8.36 -13.27 -14.22
CA LYS A 361 8.98 -14.60 -14.20
C LYS A 361 9.78 -14.84 -12.92
N SER A 362 10.55 -13.84 -12.47
CA SER A 362 11.32 -13.89 -11.22
C SER A 362 10.41 -14.09 -10.00
N LEU A 363 9.33 -13.29 -9.89
CA LEU A 363 8.38 -13.40 -8.78
C LEU A 363 7.70 -14.78 -8.76
N LYS A 364 7.23 -15.28 -9.90
CA LYS A 364 6.63 -16.63 -10.00
C LYS A 364 7.62 -17.72 -9.60
N LYS A 365 8.89 -17.62 -10.03
CA LYS A 365 9.95 -18.55 -9.64
C LYS A 365 10.20 -18.50 -8.14
N PHE A 366 10.31 -17.29 -7.57
CA PHE A 366 10.47 -17.07 -6.13
C PHE A 366 9.34 -17.73 -5.32
N CYS A 367 8.07 -17.43 -5.66
CA CYS A 367 6.92 -18.00 -4.97
C CYS A 367 6.92 -19.53 -5.03
N ARG A 368 7.20 -20.11 -6.20
CA ARG A 368 7.28 -21.57 -6.37
C ARG A 368 8.40 -22.22 -5.53
N GLN A 369 9.56 -21.59 -5.47
CA GLN A 369 10.72 -22.12 -4.74
C GLN A 369 10.56 -22.01 -3.21
N THR A 370 9.84 -20.99 -2.75
CA THR A 370 9.65 -20.72 -1.32
C THR A 370 8.31 -21.23 -0.78
N GLY A 371 7.48 -21.88 -1.61
CA GLY A 371 6.13 -22.32 -1.23
C GLY A 371 5.13 -21.16 -1.00
N ARG A 372 5.52 -19.91 -1.29
CA ARG A 372 4.66 -18.75 -1.07
C ARG A 372 3.61 -18.61 -2.17
N ARG A 373 2.42 -18.13 -1.78
CA ARG A 373 1.33 -17.89 -2.73
C ARG A 373 1.67 -16.71 -3.65
N TYR A 374 1.53 -16.94 -4.96
CA TYR A 374 1.55 -15.88 -5.96
C TYR A 374 0.15 -15.27 -6.10
N GLU A 375 0.00 -13.99 -5.79
CA GLU A 375 -1.25 -13.24 -5.91
C GLU A 375 -1.12 -12.19 -7.02
N SER A 376 -1.76 -12.45 -8.16
CA SER A 376 -1.68 -11.55 -9.31
C SER A 376 -2.26 -10.17 -9.02
N ALA A 377 -3.29 -10.06 -8.18
CA ALA A 377 -3.91 -8.80 -7.77
C ALA A 377 -2.89 -7.81 -7.18
N ARG A 378 -1.92 -8.30 -6.39
CA ARG A 378 -0.88 -7.48 -5.76
C ARG A 378 0.08 -6.80 -6.73
N THR A 379 0.07 -7.22 -7.99
CA THR A 379 0.92 -6.64 -9.05
C THR A 379 0.13 -5.84 -10.08
N GLN A 380 -1.19 -5.71 -9.95
CA GLN A 380 -2.03 -4.90 -10.84
C GLN A 380 -1.98 -3.42 -10.48
N VAL A 381 -2.19 -2.55 -11.46
CA VAL A 381 -2.13 -1.08 -11.32
C VAL A 381 -3.21 -0.34 -12.13
N HIS A 382 -4.15 -1.02 -12.75
CA HIS A 382 -5.17 -0.43 -13.61
C HIS A 382 -6.56 -0.94 -13.24
N ALA A 383 -7.02 -0.64 -12.01
CA ALA A 383 -8.37 -0.97 -11.62
C ALA A 383 -9.40 -0.20 -12.48
N VAL A 384 -10.44 -0.88 -12.92
CA VAL A 384 -11.61 -0.31 -13.56
C VAL A 384 -12.74 -0.31 -12.56
N LEU A 385 -13.33 0.87 -12.35
CA LEU A 385 -14.40 1.07 -11.39
C LEU A 385 -15.72 1.25 -12.13
N ASP A 386 -16.82 0.79 -11.55
CA ASP A 386 -18.18 1.14 -11.98
C ASP A 386 -18.59 2.55 -11.47
N SER A 387 -19.83 2.93 -11.71
CA SER A 387 -20.39 4.21 -11.24
C SER A 387 -20.51 4.31 -9.73
N GLU A 388 -20.50 3.19 -9.02
CA GLU A 388 -20.58 3.08 -7.58
C GLU A 388 -19.20 2.99 -6.90
N GLY A 389 -18.12 2.91 -7.70
CA GLY A 389 -16.74 2.80 -7.22
C GLY A 389 -16.29 1.37 -6.92
N ASN A 390 -17.07 0.35 -7.28
CA ASN A 390 -16.66 -1.04 -7.12
C ASN A 390 -15.69 -1.45 -8.22
N ILE A 391 -14.75 -2.36 -7.90
CA ILE A 391 -13.84 -2.91 -8.89
C ILE A 391 -14.62 -3.92 -9.77
N VAL A 392 -14.82 -3.55 -11.03
CA VAL A 392 -15.39 -4.46 -12.04
C VAL A 392 -14.30 -5.20 -12.83
N GLY A 393 -13.04 -4.88 -12.61
CA GLY A 393 -11.91 -5.55 -13.23
C GLY A 393 -10.65 -4.71 -13.29
N PHE A 394 -9.71 -5.12 -14.14
CA PHE A 394 -8.48 -4.38 -14.41
C PHE A 394 -8.35 -4.11 -15.90
N ASN A 395 -8.00 -2.86 -16.27
CA ASN A 395 -7.72 -2.52 -17.66
C ASN A 395 -6.42 -3.23 -18.11
N LYS A 396 -6.58 -4.24 -18.92
CA LYS A 396 -5.47 -5.06 -19.44
C LYS A 396 -4.84 -4.51 -20.73
N SER A 397 -5.33 -3.40 -21.28
CA SER A 397 -4.86 -2.87 -22.58
C SER A 397 -3.36 -2.61 -22.60
N VAL A 398 -2.81 -1.93 -21.57
CA VAL A 398 -1.36 -1.69 -21.46
C VAL A 398 -0.59 -2.99 -21.24
N ALA A 399 -1.10 -3.91 -20.40
CA ALA A 399 -0.48 -5.20 -20.16
C ALA A 399 -0.45 -6.09 -21.42
N GLN A 400 -1.52 -6.12 -22.20
CA GLN A 400 -1.57 -6.84 -23.48
C GLN A 400 -0.57 -6.26 -24.49
N LYS A 401 -0.52 -4.94 -24.63
CA LYS A 401 0.50 -4.27 -25.45
C LYS A 401 1.91 -4.60 -24.99
N ALA A 402 2.16 -4.67 -23.68
CA ALA A 402 3.47 -5.02 -23.13
C ALA A 402 3.88 -6.47 -23.47
N VAL A 403 2.95 -7.42 -23.53
CA VAL A 403 3.25 -8.79 -23.98
C VAL A 403 3.75 -8.82 -25.42
N TRP A 404 3.09 -8.11 -26.34
CA TRP A 404 3.53 -8.01 -27.74
C TRP A 404 4.84 -7.23 -27.87
N ALA A 405 4.98 -6.12 -27.14
CA ALA A 405 6.16 -5.28 -27.16
C ALA A 405 7.41 -6.04 -26.64
N SER A 406 7.27 -6.85 -25.59
CA SER A 406 8.38 -7.66 -25.10
C SER A 406 8.89 -8.69 -26.12
N LYS A 407 7.97 -9.25 -26.92
CA LYS A 407 8.35 -10.18 -28.03
C LYS A 407 9.14 -9.43 -29.11
N ARG A 408 8.68 -8.25 -29.54
CA ARG A 408 9.40 -7.42 -30.54
C ARG A 408 10.77 -7.02 -30.04
N HIS A 409 10.91 -6.57 -28.81
CA HIS A 409 12.18 -6.21 -28.22
C HIS A 409 13.17 -7.40 -28.24
N THR A 410 12.73 -8.59 -27.82
CA THR A 410 13.56 -9.80 -27.84
C THR A 410 14.04 -10.16 -29.25
N SER A 411 13.15 -10.07 -30.25
CA SER A 411 13.50 -10.33 -31.64
C SER A 411 14.53 -9.33 -32.19
N LYS A 412 14.36 -8.02 -31.89
CA LYS A 412 15.34 -6.97 -32.27
C LYS A 412 16.72 -7.27 -31.66
N MET A 413 16.78 -7.66 -30.38
CA MET A 413 18.05 -7.97 -29.71
C MET A 413 18.73 -9.25 -30.22
N GLN A 414 17.98 -10.19 -30.80
CA GLN A 414 18.52 -11.38 -31.45
C GLN A 414 19.08 -11.10 -32.83
N MET A 415 18.56 -10.10 -33.55
CA MET A 415 19.05 -9.68 -34.88
C MET A 415 20.32 -8.84 -34.80
N VAL A 416 20.65 -8.27 -33.65
CA VAL A 416 21.85 -7.42 -33.43
C VAL A 416 23.04 -8.25 -32.91
N LYS A 417 22.80 -9.50 -32.51
CA LYS A 417 23.85 -10.48 -32.14
C LYS A 417 24.21 -11.32 -33.32
#